data_6e573ce5938b780a46d0eccd1437c33d
#
_entry.id   6e573ce5938b780a46d0eccd1437c33d
#
_cell.length_a   1.000
_cell.length_b   1.000
_cell.length_c   1.000
_cell.angle_alpha   90.00
_cell.angle_beta   90.00
_cell.angle_gamma   90.00
#
_symmetry.space_group_name_H-M   'P 1'
#
loop_
_entity.id
_entity.type
_entity.pdbx_description
1 polymer ?
#
loop_
_entity_poly.entity_id
_entity_poly.type
_entity_poly.pdbx_seq_one_letter_code
_entity_poly.pdbx_strand_id
1 'polypeptide(L)'
;MKRYIDYLIRSEEHRVDEMLFLQIKDKNDLCYGLMRGDVIEAKPTIYMMATALALYLNSRSRYYKSEKLMEALQLAADGVARVQRKSGYIDYPCCNFFSAPDTSFCYKRLNDGYRLMKKYQDVADTTILQKKYLAIMRMAAEAIRDGGFHTPNHRWGICAALMQAAKLFADDTEFAKSLMDRTVLYLQEGIDGNSE
;
A
#
# COMPACT_ATOMS: atom_id res chain seq x y z
N MET A 1 26.33 13.39 4.48
CA MET A 1 24.87 13.16 4.60
C MET A 1 24.04 13.86 3.50
N LYS A 2 24.18 15.19 3.29
CA LYS A 2 23.38 15.94 2.28
C LYS A 2 23.51 15.36 0.86
N ARG A 3 24.73 15.04 0.38
CA ARG A 3 24.99 14.42 -0.95
C ARG A 3 24.34 13.03 -1.10
N TYR A 4 24.28 12.24 -0.04
CA TYR A 4 23.66 10.92 -0.05
C TYR A 4 22.14 11.02 -0.23
N ILE A 5 21.49 11.95 0.49
CA ILE A 5 20.04 12.18 0.34
C ILE A 5 19.72 12.69 -1.09
N ASP A 6 20.55 13.58 -1.67
CA ASP A 6 20.35 14.04 -3.05
C ASP A 6 20.49 12.90 -4.07
N TYR A 7 21.40 11.97 -3.82
CA TYR A 7 21.55 10.76 -4.63
C TYR A 7 20.30 9.88 -4.54
N LEU A 8 19.79 9.61 -3.32
CA LEU A 8 18.56 8.83 -3.12
C LEU A 8 17.36 9.46 -3.82
N ILE A 9 17.17 10.78 -3.67
CA ILE A 9 16.08 11.49 -4.34
C ILE A 9 16.16 11.27 -5.86
N ARG A 10 17.33 11.47 -6.47
CA ARG A 10 17.51 11.28 -7.93
C ARG A 10 17.26 9.82 -8.36
N SER A 11 17.74 8.85 -7.57
CA SER A 11 17.51 7.44 -7.85
C SER A 11 16.01 7.11 -7.84
N GLU A 12 15.27 7.59 -6.84
CA GLU A 12 13.84 7.35 -6.75
C GLU A 12 13.04 8.15 -7.82
N GLU A 13 13.53 9.31 -8.24
CA GLU A 13 12.96 10.06 -9.36
C GLU A 13 13.02 9.26 -10.67
N HIS A 14 14.11 8.53 -10.93
CA HIS A 14 14.20 7.62 -12.07
C HIS A 14 13.16 6.50 -12.00
N ARG A 15 12.96 5.93 -10.82
CA ARG A 15 11.93 4.89 -10.63
C ARG A 15 10.52 5.43 -10.84
N VAL A 16 10.28 6.69 -10.49
CA VAL A 16 8.98 7.35 -10.77
C VAL A 16 8.83 7.65 -12.25
N ASP A 17 9.89 8.01 -12.99
CA ASP A 17 9.84 8.10 -14.46
C ASP A 17 9.38 6.78 -15.09
N GLU A 18 9.98 5.68 -14.62
CA GLU A 18 9.64 4.32 -15.07
C GLU A 18 8.18 3.98 -14.75
N MET A 19 7.72 4.27 -13.52
CA MET A 19 6.31 4.10 -13.13
C MET A 19 5.37 4.87 -14.07
N LEU A 20 5.67 6.14 -14.35
CA LEU A 20 4.84 6.99 -15.23
C LEU A 20 4.83 6.49 -16.68
N PHE A 21 5.94 5.91 -17.13
CA PHE A 21 6.07 5.30 -18.46
C PHE A 21 5.31 3.99 -18.56
N LEU A 22 5.40 3.14 -17.53
CA LEU A 22 4.74 1.83 -17.48
C LEU A 22 3.27 1.91 -17.13
N GLN A 23 2.77 3.03 -16.61
CA GLN A 23 1.37 3.16 -16.22
C GLN A 23 0.43 3.00 -17.42
N ILE A 24 -0.49 2.04 -17.32
CA ILE A 24 -1.47 1.74 -18.36
C ILE A 24 -2.53 2.85 -18.38
N LYS A 25 -2.70 3.50 -19.56
CA LYS A 25 -3.61 4.63 -19.76
C LYS A 25 -4.76 4.34 -20.71
N ASP A 26 -4.83 3.13 -21.25
CA ASP A 26 -5.99 2.67 -22.01
C ASP A 26 -7.13 2.34 -21.05
N LYS A 27 -8.23 3.07 -21.17
CA LYS A 27 -9.43 2.90 -20.33
C LYS A 27 -10.15 1.57 -20.54
N ASN A 28 -9.89 0.90 -21.68
CA ASN A 28 -10.48 -0.40 -21.99
C ASN A 28 -9.63 -1.57 -21.43
N ASP A 29 -8.42 -1.30 -20.95
CA ASP A 29 -7.56 -2.30 -20.32
C ASP A 29 -8.04 -2.61 -18.90
N LEU A 30 -8.10 -3.89 -18.54
CA LEU A 30 -8.43 -4.33 -17.17
C LEU A 30 -7.46 -3.76 -16.13
N CYS A 31 -6.21 -3.55 -16.52
CA CYS A 31 -5.14 -2.98 -15.70
C CYS A 31 -5.04 -1.45 -15.79
N TYR A 32 -6.04 -0.77 -16.35
CA TYR A 32 -6.05 0.69 -16.45
C TYR A 32 -5.68 1.34 -15.10
N GLY A 33 -4.61 2.13 -15.10
CA GLY A 33 -4.05 2.80 -13.93
C GLY A 33 -2.93 2.03 -13.21
N LEU A 34 -2.80 0.72 -13.42
CA LEU A 34 -1.69 -0.06 -12.90
C LEU A 34 -0.42 0.11 -13.75
N MET A 35 0.71 -0.25 -13.19
CA MET A 35 1.94 -0.46 -13.95
C MET A 35 1.79 -1.72 -14.82
N ARG A 36 2.28 -1.62 -16.06
CA ARG A 36 2.33 -2.75 -16.99
C ARG A 36 3.23 -3.85 -16.44
N GLY A 37 2.73 -5.08 -16.48
CA GLY A 37 3.41 -6.31 -16.12
C GLY A 37 2.88 -7.47 -16.96
N ASP A 38 3.44 -8.66 -16.75
CA ASP A 38 3.03 -9.88 -17.46
C ASP A 38 1.73 -10.48 -16.92
N VAL A 39 1.31 -10.04 -15.75
CA VAL A 39 0.09 -10.49 -15.05
C VAL A 39 -0.67 -9.31 -14.45
N ILE A 40 -1.96 -9.51 -14.16
CA ILE A 40 -2.78 -8.52 -13.46
C ILE A 40 -2.37 -8.50 -11.99
N GLU A 41 -1.55 -7.53 -11.61
CA GLU A 41 -0.99 -7.42 -10.27
C GLU A 41 -0.97 -5.98 -9.78
N ALA A 42 -1.53 -5.73 -8.58
CA ALA A 42 -1.52 -4.41 -7.96
C ALA A 42 -0.24 -4.10 -7.15
N LYS A 43 0.47 -5.13 -6.67
CA LYS A 43 1.58 -5.00 -5.72
C LYS A 43 2.71 -4.08 -6.21
N PRO A 44 3.26 -4.20 -7.45
CA PRO A 44 4.29 -3.29 -7.94
C PRO A 44 3.81 -1.83 -7.96
N THR A 45 2.57 -1.60 -8.40
CA THR A 45 1.95 -0.27 -8.41
C THR A 45 1.86 0.31 -7.00
N ILE A 46 1.37 -0.45 -6.02
CA ILE A 46 1.26 -0.01 -4.61
C ILE A 46 2.63 0.37 -4.03
N TYR A 47 3.67 -0.41 -4.31
CA TYR A 47 5.02 -0.12 -3.82
C TYR A 47 5.55 1.19 -4.41
N MET A 48 5.30 1.43 -5.70
CA MET A 48 5.71 2.67 -6.34
C MET A 48 4.89 3.89 -5.91
N MET A 49 3.60 3.71 -5.59
CA MET A 49 2.76 4.80 -5.08
C MET A 49 3.33 5.43 -3.81
N ALA A 50 3.88 4.64 -2.87
CA ALA A 50 4.49 5.16 -1.65
C ALA A 50 5.74 6.02 -1.94
N THR A 51 6.60 5.55 -2.85
CA THR A 51 7.79 6.29 -3.31
C THR A 51 7.40 7.58 -4.03
N ALA A 52 6.48 7.50 -4.99
CA ALA A 52 6.01 8.63 -5.78
C ALA A 52 5.41 9.72 -4.88
N LEU A 53 4.63 9.32 -3.87
CA LEU A 53 4.04 10.25 -2.90
C LEU A 53 5.10 10.93 -2.03
N ALA A 54 6.16 10.19 -1.62
CA ALA A 54 7.27 10.77 -0.88
C ALA A 54 7.98 11.86 -1.72
N LEU A 55 8.19 11.63 -3.01
CA LEU A 55 8.77 12.63 -3.93
C LEU A 55 7.82 13.81 -4.19
N TYR A 56 6.52 13.55 -4.32
CA TYR A 56 5.52 14.60 -4.49
C TYR A 56 5.50 15.59 -3.31
N LEU A 57 5.73 15.12 -2.09
CA LEU A 57 5.73 15.94 -0.88
C LEU A 57 7.11 16.52 -0.52
N ASN A 58 8.17 16.13 -1.23
CA ASN A 58 9.55 16.56 -0.94
C ASN A 58 9.96 17.76 -1.80
N SER A 59 10.16 18.92 -1.18
CA SER A 59 10.55 20.16 -1.87
C SER A 59 11.89 20.11 -2.62
N ARG A 60 12.71 19.05 -2.41
CA ARG A 60 13.96 18.83 -3.13
C ARG A 60 13.80 17.97 -4.38
N SER A 61 12.63 17.37 -4.56
CA SER A 61 12.32 16.56 -5.73
C SER A 61 11.80 17.43 -6.88
N ARG A 62 12.15 17.06 -8.12
CA ARG A 62 11.54 17.64 -9.31
C ARG A 62 10.04 17.32 -9.44
N TYR A 63 9.56 16.34 -8.68
CA TYR A 63 8.16 15.95 -8.60
C TYR A 63 7.38 16.69 -7.49
N TYR A 64 8.03 17.63 -6.81
CA TYR A 64 7.38 18.39 -5.76
C TYR A 64 6.10 19.07 -6.25
N LYS A 65 4.96 18.71 -5.69
CA LYS A 65 3.62 19.21 -6.06
C LYS A 65 3.29 19.08 -7.55
N SER A 66 3.85 18.10 -8.25
CA SER A 66 3.59 17.85 -9.67
C SER A 66 2.14 17.39 -9.87
N GLU A 67 1.33 18.19 -10.58
CA GLU A 67 -0.05 17.83 -10.94
C GLU A 67 -0.09 16.51 -11.71
N LYS A 68 0.79 16.37 -12.70
CA LYS A 68 0.92 15.12 -13.49
C LYS A 68 1.18 13.90 -12.61
N LEU A 69 2.01 14.03 -11.55
CA LEU A 69 2.27 12.92 -10.63
C LEU A 69 1.05 12.65 -9.76
N MET A 70 0.34 13.67 -9.30
CA MET A 70 -0.88 13.50 -8.50
C MET A 70 -1.99 12.83 -9.33
N GLU A 71 -2.19 13.21 -10.59
CA GLU A 71 -3.12 12.54 -11.50
C GLU A 71 -2.76 11.05 -11.68
N ALA A 72 -1.46 10.75 -11.87
CA ALA A 72 -0.98 9.38 -12.00
C ALA A 72 -1.19 8.56 -10.71
N LEU A 73 -0.98 9.16 -9.53
CA LEU A 73 -1.23 8.53 -8.24
C LEU A 73 -2.72 8.25 -8.01
N GLN A 74 -3.61 9.18 -8.38
CA GLN A 74 -5.05 8.98 -8.28
C GLN A 74 -5.52 7.86 -9.22
N LEU A 75 -5.00 7.85 -10.45
CA LEU A 75 -5.29 6.80 -11.43
C LEU A 75 -4.76 5.43 -10.96
N ALA A 76 -3.58 5.39 -10.35
CA ALA A 76 -3.01 4.17 -9.78
C ALA A 76 -3.90 3.63 -8.64
N ALA A 77 -4.38 4.50 -7.76
CA ALA A 77 -5.29 4.11 -6.69
C ALA A 77 -6.62 3.54 -7.24
N ASP A 78 -7.18 4.13 -8.30
CA ASP A 78 -8.37 3.60 -8.98
C ASP A 78 -8.09 2.22 -9.63
N GLY A 79 -6.90 2.05 -10.23
CA GLY A 79 -6.46 0.77 -10.77
C GLY A 79 -6.34 -0.31 -9.70
N VAL A 80 -5.72 0.02 -8.58
CA VAL A 80 -5.61 -0.90 -7.43
C VAL A 80 -6.98 -1.30 -6.91
N ALA A 81 -7.89 -0.33 -6.69
CA ALA A 81 -9.24 -0.59 -6.23
C ALA A 81 -10.04 -1.49 -7.20
N ARG A 82 -9.80 -1.36 -8.50
CA ARG A 82 -10.48 -2.16 -9.53
C ARG A 82 -10.06 -3.62 -9.51
N VAL A 83 -8.78 -3.91 -9.28
CA VAL A 83 -8.26 -5.28 -9.27
C VAL A 83 -8.24 -5.91 -7.88
N GLN A 84 -8.43 -5.11 -6.83
CA GLN A 84 -8.63 -5.64 -5.48
C GLN A 84 -9.89 -6.52 -5.47
N ARG A 85 -9.78 -7.71 -4.88
CA ARG A 85 -10.95 -8.61 -4.80
C ARG A 85 -12.06 -7.99 -3.96
N LYS A 86 -13.30 -8.34 -4.25
CA LYS A 86 -14.46 -7.92 -3.43
C LYS A 86 -14.35 -8.33 -1.98
N SER A 87 -13.62 -9.42 -1.70
CA SER A 87 -13.25 -9.87 -0.34
C SER A 87 -12.10 -9.09 0.29
N GLY A 88 -11.55 -8.09 -0.39
CA GLY A 88 -10.50 -7.22 0.12
C GLY A 88 -9.06 -7.67 -0.16
N TYR A 89 -8.85 -8.90 -0.62
CA TYR A 89 -7.50 -9.41 -0.91
C TYR A 89 -6.85 -8.70 -2.09
N ILE A 90 -5.53 -8.58 -2.01
CA ILE A 90 -4.65 -8.16 -3.10
C ILE A 90 -3.80 -9.38 -3.47
N ASP A 91 -4.06 -9.92 -4.65
CA ASP A 91 -3.41 -11.13 -5.10
C ASP A 91 -1.94 -10.92 -5.46
N TYR A 92 -1.18 -11.99 -5.32
CA TYR A 92 0.15 -12.15 -5.89
C TYR A 92 0.14 -13.33 -6.89
N PRO A 93 -0.29 -13.10 -8.14
CA PRO A 93 -0.65 -14.17 -9.08
C PRO A 93 0.46 -15.18 -9.39
N CYS A 94 1.74 -14.75 -9.26
CA CYS A 94 2.89 -15.64 -9.46
C CYS A 94 3.02 -16.72 -8.38
N CYS A 95 2.41 -16.51 -7.19
CA CYS A 95 2.55 -17.41 -6.04
C CYS A 95 1.23 -17.74 -5.38
N ASN A 96 0.33 -16.76 -5.18
CA ASN A 96 -0.76 -16.93 -4.24
C ASN A 96 -1.97 -16.04 -4.53
N PHE A 97 -3.16 -16.65 -4.56
CA PHE A 97 -4.45 -15.95 -4.62
C PHE A 97 -5.07 -15.91 -3.22
N PHE A 98 -5.89 -14.89 -2.94
CA PHE A 98 -6.51 -14.67 -1.62
C PHE A 98 -5.48 -14.68 -0.47
N SER A 99 -4.32 -14.06 -0.72
CA SER A 99 -3.20 -14.09 0.20
C SER A 99 -3.29 -13.00 1.25
N ALA A 100 -3.56 -13.37 2.51
CA ALA A 100 -3.47 -12.42 3.63
C ALA A 100 -2.04 -11.87 3.83
N PRO A 101 -0.96 -12.68 3.72
CA PRO A 101 0.40 -12.17 3.79
C PRO A 101 0.71 -11.10 2.74
N ASP A 102 0.44 -11.36 1.45
CA ASP A 102 0.73 -10.40 0.39
C ASP A 102 -0.12 -9.14 0.52
N THR A 103 -1.40 -9.30 0.87
CA THR A 103 -2.29 -8.17 1.20
C THR A 103 -1.73 -7.37 2.37
N SER A 104 -1.16 -8.00 3.39
CA SER A 104 -0.55 -7.32 4.53
C SER A 104 0.68 -6.49 4.14
N PHE A 105 1.51 -7.00 3.25
CA PHE A 105 2.66 -6.25 2.72
C PHE A 105 2.22 -5.04 1.90
N CYS A 106 1.18 -5.20 1.07
CA CYS A 106 0.56 -4.09 0.33
C CYS A 106 -0.06 -3.06 1.28
N TYR A 107 -0.80 -3.53 2.29
CA TYR A 107 -1.40 -2.67 3.33
C TYR A 107 -0.36 -1.76 3.98
N LYS A 108 0.78 -2.31 4.41
CA LYS A 108 1.84 -1.52 5.06
C LYS A 108 2.36 -0.41 4.15
N ARG A 109 2.52 -0.66 2.86
CA ARG A 109 2.95 0.37 1.89
C ARG A 109 1.89 1.45 1.69
N LEU A 110 0.63 1.07 1.59
CA LEU A 110 -0.48 2.04 1.55
C LEU A 110 -0.52 2.87 2.83
N ASN A 111 -0.34 2.25 4.01
CA ASN A 111 -0.31 2.95 5.28
C ASN A 111 0.86 3.94 5.38
N ASP A 112 2.05 3.59 4.87
CA ASP A 112 3.19 4.53 4.80
C ASP A 112 2.82 5.77 3.96
N GLY A 113 2.22 5.57 2.79
CA GLY A 113 1.73 6.65 1.94
C GLY A 113 0.65 7.50 2.62
N TYR A 114 -0.32 6.87 3.27
CA TYR A 114 -1.38 7.59 3.99
C TYR A 114 -0.82 8.44 5.13
N ARG A 115 0.11 7.90 5.91
CA ARG A 115 0.79 8.63 6.99
C ARG A 115 1.59 9.82 6.48
N LEU A 116 2.24 9.70 5.32
CA LEU A 116 2.92 10.82 4.67
C LEU A 116 1.91 11.93 4.31
N MET A 117 0.78 11.59 3.69
CA MET A 117 -0.27 12.54 3.35
C MET A 117 -0.80 13.28 4.59
N LYS A 118 -1.05 12.56 5.69
CA LYS A 118 -1.49 13.15 6.94
C LYS A 118 -0.44 14.06 7.58
N LYS A 119 0.83 13.63 7.57
CA LYS A 119 1.94 14.40 8.14
C LYS A 119 2.20 15.71 7.40
N TYR A 120 2.01 15.72 6.09
CA TYR A 120 2.29 16.85 5.21
C TYR A 120 1.03 17.49 4.62
N GLN A 121 -0.10 17.40 5.32
CA GLN A 121 -1.39 17.95 4.87
C GLN A 121 -1.37 19.47 4.62
N ASP A 122 -0.51 20.20 5.33
CA ASP A 122 -0.31 21.65 5.14
C ASP A 122 0.57 21.96 3.91
N VAL A 123 1.25 20.95 3.35
CA VAL A 123 2.11 21.12 2.17
C VAL A 123 1.31 21.02 0.89
N ALA A 124 0.40 20.04 0.80
CA ALA A 124 -0.41 19.81 -0.40
C ALA A 124 -1.77 19.18 -0.04
N ASP A 125 -2.80 19.56 -0.79
CA ASP A 125 -4.10 18.89 -0.69
C ASP A 125 -4.03 17.50 -1.35
N THR A 126 -4.21 16.48 -0.54
CA THR A 126 -4.25 15.06 -0.95
C THR A 126 -5.56 14.39 -0.56
N THR A 127 -6.60 15.16 -0.25
CA THR A 127 -7.87 14.67 0.31
C THR A 127 -8.53 13.60 -0.55
N ILE A 128 -8.55 13.76 -1.87
CA ILE A 128 -9.13 12.78 -2.80
C ILE A 128 -8.33 11.47 -2.73
N LEU A 129 -7.00 11.54 -2.78
CA LEU A 129 -6.15 10.37 -2.72
C LEU A 129 -6.25 9.65 -1.36
N GLN A 130 -6.32 10.42 -0.25
CA GLN A 130 -6.54 9.86 1.08
C GLN A 130 -7.82 9.02 1.16
N LYS A 131 -8.94 9.51 0.59
CA LYS A 131 -10.22 8.77 0.55
C LYS A 131 -10.08 7.45 -0.20
N LYS A 132 -9.39 7.46 -1.36
CA LYS A 132 -9.14 6.23 -2.13
C LYS A 132 -8.30 5.22 -1.35
N TYR A 133 -7.23 5.68 -0.69
CA TYR A 133 -6.39 4.83 0.16
C TYR A 133 -7.20 4.21 1.30
N LEU A 134 -8.02 5.00 2.01
CA LEU A 134 -8.84 4.48 3.11
C LEU A 134 -9.82 3.40 2.67
N ALA A 135 -10.44 3.55 1.50
CA ALA A 135 -11.36 2.54 0.96
C ALA A 135 -10.63 1.21 0.68
N ILE A 136 -9.48 1.27 -0.03
CA ILE A 136 -8.66 0.08 -0.31
C ILE A 136 -8.18 -0.57 0.99
N MET A 137 -7.69 0.24 1.92
CA MET A 137 -7.11 -0.23 3.19
C MET A 137 -8.16 -0.83 4.11
N ARG A 138 -9.40 -0.31 4.13
CA ARG A 138 -10.48 -0.88 4.94
C ARG A 138 -10.79 -2.30 4.50
N MET A 139 -11.01 -2.53 3.22
CA MET A 139 -11.26 -3.85 2.65
C MET A 139 -10.06 -4.79 2.87
N ALA A 140 -8.84 -4.30 2.67
CA ALA A 140 -7.63 -5.09 2.89
C ALA A 140 -7.48 -5.51 4.36
N ALA A 141 -7.80 -4.63 5.32
CA ALA A 141 -7.75 -4.95 6.75
C ALA A 141 -8.75 -6.05 7.14
N GLU A 142 -9.95 -6.04 6.57
CA GLU A 142 -10.94 -7.11 6.75
C GLU A 142 -10.41 -8.45 6.22
N ALA A 143 -9.88 -8.46 4.99
CA ALA A 143 -9.28 -9.65 4.39
C ALA A 143 -8.12 -10.21 5.20
N ILE A 144 -7.22 -9.34 5.71
CA ILE A 144 -6.08 -9.75 6.53
C ILE A 144 -6.56 -10.33 7.87
N ARG A 145 -7.58 -9.74 8.50
CA ARG A 145 -8.17 -10.23 9.75
C ARG A 145 -8.72 -11.64 9.60
N ASP A 146 -9.42 -11.90 8.50
CA ASP A 146 -10.15 -13.15 8.28
C ASP A 146 -9.28 -14.21 7.58
N GLY A 147 -8.11 -13.82 7.06
CA GLY A 147 -7.18 -14.71 6.38
C GLY A 147 -6.21 -15.46 7.30
N GLY A 148 -5.48 -16.39 6.68
CA GLY A 148 -4.45 -17.21 7.33
C GLY A 148 -3.03 -16.80 6.94
N PHE A 149 -2.06 -17.59 7.39
CA PHE A 149 -0.64 -17.42 7.05
C PHE A 149 0.02 -18.80 6.88
N HIS A 150 1.16 -18.82 6.19
CA HIS A 150 1.88 -20.06 5.90
C HIS A 150 3.21 -20.20 6.66
N THR A 151 3.84 -19.07 7.02
CA THR A 151 5.17 -19.04 7.63
C THR A 151 5.24 -18.01 8.76
N PRO A 152 6.18 -18.15 9.72
CA PRO A 152 6.30 -17.23 10.84
C PRO A 152 6.50 -15.76 10.45
N ASN A 153 7.31 -15.48 9.44
CA ASN A 153 7.51 -14.11 8.95
C ASN A 153 6.22 -13.50 8.36
N HIS A 154 5.33 -14.31 7.80
CA HIS A 154 4.00 -13.86 7.37
C HIS A 154 3.13 -13.45 8.55
N ARG A 155 3.20 -14.21 9.66
CA ARG A 155 2.50 -13.86 10.92
C ARG A 155 2.90 -12.46 11.40
N TRP A 156 4.20 -12.17 11.45
CA TRP A 156 4.69 -10.83 11.82
C TRP A 156 4.20 -9.74 10.87
N GLY A 157 4.19 -10.03 9.56
CA GLY A 157 3.67 -9.12 8.53
C GLY A 157 2.20 -8.81 8.75
N ILE A 158 1.39 -9.83 9.02
CA ILE A 158 -0.04 -9.74 9.29
C ILE A 158 -0.29 -8.97 10.59
N CYS A 159 0.36 -9.34 11.71
CA CYS A 159 0.20 -8.64 12.98
C CYS A 159 0.54 -7.14 12.84
N ALA A 160 1.63 -6.81 12.18
CA ALA A 160 2.01 -5.43 11.96
C ALA A 160 0.96 -4.66 11.15
N ALA A 161 0.38 -5.25 10.11
CA ALA A 161 -0.67 -4.64 9.31
C ALA A 161 -1.97 -4.45 10.11
N LEU A 162 -2.39 -5.48 10.88
CA LEU A 162 -3.58 -5.41 11.74
C LEU A 162 -3.46 -4.34 12.83
N MET A 163 -2.30 -4.23 13.50
CA MET A 163 -2.05 -3.17 14.48
C MET A 163 -2.10 -1.77 13.87
N GLN A 164 -1.52 -1.61 12.67
CA GLN A 164 -1.57 -0.35 11.94
C GLN A 164 -3.02 -0.01 11.53
N ALA A 165 -3.79 -1.01 11.12
CA ALA A 165 -5.20 -0.85 10.74
C ALA A 165 -6.07 -0.50 11.97
N ALA A 166 -5.89 -1.19 13.09
CA ALA A 166 -6.60 -0.87 14.33
C ALA A 166 -6.36 0.58 14.78
N LYS A 167 -5.12 1.06 14.66
CA LYS A 167 -4.79 2.46 14.94
C LYS A 167 -5.41 3.43 13.94
N LEU A 168 -5.44 3.07 12.65
CA LEU A 168 -5.98 3.93 11.59
C LEU A 168 -7.50 4.08 11.70
N PHE A 169 -8.19 3.00 12.04
CA PHE A 169 -9.65 2.94 12.14
C PHE A 169 -10.14 2.98 13.59
N ALA A 170 -9.39 3.65 14.48
CA ALA A 170 -9.71 3.69 15.92
C ALA A 170 -11.09 4.30 16.24
N ASP A 171 -11.63 5.17 15.39
CA ASP A 171 -12.95 5.76 15.53
C ASP A 171 -14.08 4.71 15.35
N ASP A 172 -13.82 3.62 14.61
CA ASP A 172 -14.67 2.42 14.56
C ASP A 172 -14.18 1.42 15.61
N THR A 173 -14.63 1.60 16.84
CA THR A 173 -14.12 0.85 18.00
C THR A 173 -14.34 -0.64 17.92
N GLU A 174 -15.45 -1.09 17.33
CA GLU A 174 -15.75 -2.52 17.15
C GLU A 174 -14.80 -3.13 16.13
N PHE A 175 -14.60 -2.47 15.00
CA PHE A 175 -13.66 -2.93 13.99
C PHE A 175 -12.22 -2.94 14.51
N ALA A 176 -11.77 -1.83 15.11
CA ALA A 176 -10.43 -1.74 15.68
C ALA A 176 -10.18 -2.84 16.72
N LYS A 177 -11.17 -3.11 17.59
CA LYS A 177 -11.10 -4.23 18.54
C LYS A 177 -10.96 -5.57 17.84
N SER A 178 -11.76 -5.85 16.81
CA SER A 178 -11.71 -7.12 16.09
C SER A 178 -10.33 -7.39 15.45
N LEU A 179 -9.67 -6.32 14.94
CA LEU A 179 -8.31 -6.39 14.39
C LEU A 179 -7.28 -6.68 15.48
N MET A 180 -7.42 -6.07 16.66
CA MET A 180 -6.53 -6.30 17.80
C MET A 180 -6.71 -7.69 18.40
N ASP A 181 -7.95 -8.18 18.54
CA ASP A 181 -8.24 -9.53 19.04
C ASP A 181 -7.56 -10.58 18.15
N ARG A 182 -7.62 -10.39 16.81
CA ARG A 182 -6.91 -11.29 15.88
C ARG A 182 -5.39 -11.18 16.02
N THR A 183 -4.87 -9.97 16.22
CA THR A 183 -3.43 -9.75 16.45
C THR A 183 -2.96 -10.47 17.71
N VAL A 184 -3.70 -10.33 18.81
CA VAL A 184 -3.37 -10.99 20.09
C VAL A 184 -3.35 -12.50 19.95
N LEU A 185 -4.35 -13.07 19.25
CA LEU A 185 -4.41 -14.50 18.98
C LEU A 185 -3.14 -15.00 18.27
N TYR A 186 -2.72 -14.32 17.19
CA TYR A 186 -1.51 -14.69 16.45
C TYR A 186 -0.23 -14.52 17.26
N LEU A 187 -0.15 -13.50 18.13
CA LEU A 187 1.01 -13.30 19.00
C LEU A 187 1.07 -14.35 20.13
N GLN A 188 -0.09 -14.79 20.64
CA GLN A 188 -0.17 -15.84 21.68
C GLN A 188 0.26 -17.21 21.15
N GLU A 189 -0.05 -17.51 19.88
CA GLU A 189 0.44 -18.74 19.25
C GLU A 189 1.97 -18.77 19.18
N GLY A 190 2.60 -17.60 19.22
CA GLY A 190 4.05 -17.46 19.20
C GLY A 190 4.68 -17.87 17.87
N ILE A 191 6.00 -17.87 17.84
CA ILE A 191 6.82 -18.50 16.80
C ILE A 191 7.35 -19.79 17.42
N ASP A 192 7.12 -20.89 16.77
CA ASP A 192 7.76 -22.15 17.14
C ASP A 192 9.29 -21.95 17.07
N GLY A 193 9.99 -22.25 18.16
CA GLY A 193 11.45 -22.08 18.26
C GLY A 193 12.27 -22.87 17.22
N ASN A 194 11.63 -23.79 16.49
CA ASN A 194 12.23 -24.55 15.39
C ASN A 194 11.94 -23.92 14.00
N SER A 195 11.24 -22.83 13.94
CA SER A 195 10.83 -22.18 12.67
C SER A 195 11.57 -20.87 12.40
N GLU A 196 12.86 -20.81 12.76
CA GLU A 196 13.77 -19.67 12.51
C GLU A 196 13.55 -18.44 13.40
#